data_db52ba7d249c03c918d640fddd9fb84b
#
_entry.id   db52ba7d249c03c918d640fddd9fb84b
#
_cell.length_a   1.000
_cell.length_b   1.000
_cell.length_c   1.000
_cell.angle_alpha   90.00
_cell.angle_beta   90.00
_cell.angle_gamma   90.00
#
_symmetry.space_group_name_H-M   'P 1'
#
loop_
_entity.id
_entity.type
_entity.pdbx_description
1 polymer ?
#
loop_
_entity_poly.entity_id
_entity_poly.type
_entity_poly.pdbx_seq_one_letter_code
_entity_poly.pdbx_strand_id
1 'polypeptide(L)'
;RDYLENYYRPNLRVKSRDGLTPISPNIVPKEAIPDPHNLALRTFVNGELRQEGTTADLIFSIPYLIAYLSDFMTLQPGDMIATGTPKGLSDVVPGDEVVVEVEGVGRLVNRIVSEETAK
;
A
#
# COMPACT_ATOMS: atom_id res chain seq x y z
N ARG A 1 -11.44 -10.63 10.18
CA ARG A 1 -12.08 -11.95 9.98
C ARG A 1 -13.36 -11.84 9.13
N ASP A 2 -13.99 -10.69 9.08
CA ASP A 2 -15.19 -10.47 8.27
C ASP A 2 -14.99 -10.76 6.77
N TYR A 3 -13.76 -10.65 6.27
CA TYR A 3 -13.46 -10.93 4.86
C TYR A 3 -13.51 -12.43 4.51
N LEU A 4 -13.29 -13.32 5.49
CA LEU A 4 -13.33 -14.76 5.25
C LEU A 4 -14.75 -15.25 5.00
N GLU A 5 -15.74 -14.61 5.63
CA GLU A 5 -17.15 -14.93 5.47
C GLU A 5 -17.78 -14.27 4.25
N ASN A 6 -17.12 -13.22 3.71
CA ASN A 6 -17.64 -12.37 2.65
C ASN A 6 -16.65 -12.19 1.49
N TYR A 7 -15.94 -13.23 1.11
CA TYR A 7 -14.87 -13.19 0.11
C TYR A 7 -15.27 -12.51 -1.21
N TYR A 8 -16.50 -12.68 -1.65
CA TYR A 8 -17.03 -12.08 -2.89
C TYR A 8 -17.69 -10.70 -2.70
N ARG A 9 -17.69 -10.17 -1.48
CA ARG A 9 -18.24 -8.84 -1.19
C ARG A 9 -17.12 -7.81 -1.09
N PRO A 10 -17.38 -6.55 -1.47
CA PRO A 10 -16.43 -5.46 -1.23
C PRO A 10 -16.06 -5.41 0.25
N ASN A 11 -14.75 -5.39 0.55
CA ASN A 11 -14.23 -5.32 1.93
C ASN A 11 -14.26 -3.88 2.49
N LEU A 12 -15.31 -3.12 2.19
CA LEU A 12 -15.43 -1.71 2.57
C LEU A 12 -15.39 -1.54 4.09
N ARG A 13 -16.13 -2.35 4.82
CA ARG A 13 -16.21 -2.27 6.28
C ARG A 13 -14.89 -2.59 6.98
N VAL A 14 -14.10 -3.48 6.40
CA VAL A 14 -12.81 -3.91 6.97
C VAL A 14 -11.69 -2.96 6.58
N LYS A 15 -11.69 -2.44 5.34
CA LYS A 15 -10.57 -1.70 4.77
C LYS A 15 -10.77 -0.19 4.67
N SER A 16 -12.02 0.30 4.76
CA SER A 16 -12.35 1.71 4.57
C SER A 16 -12.73 2.39 5.89
N ARG A 17 -11.86 2.28 6.87
CA ARG A 17 -11.99 2.98 8.16
C ARG A 17 -10.94 4.08 8.25
N ASP A 18 -11.20 5.07 9.07
CA ASP A 18 -10.24 6.14 9.36
C ASP A 18 -8.91 5.56 9.84
N GLY A 19 -7.80 6.09 9.32
CA GLY A 19 -6.46 5.68 9.69
C GLY A 19 -5.96 4.36 9.09
N LEU A 20 -6.75 3.64 8.27
CA LEU A 20 -6.31 2.37 7.67
C LEU A 20 -5.53 2.51 6.35
N THR A 21 -5.44 3.73 5.81
CA THR A 21 -4.67 4.00 4.58
C THR A 21 -3.69 5.14 4.81
N PRO A 22 -2.62 4.91 5.58
CA PRO A 22 -1.61 5.94 5.78
C PRO A 22 -0.82 6.18 4.49
N ILE A 23 -0.59 7.45 4.20
CA ILE A 23 0.09 7.91 2.99
C ILE A 23 1.24 8.81 3.41
N SER A 24 2.37 8.70 2.71
CA SER A 24 3.48 9.62 2.90
C SER A 24 3.08 11.05 2.56
N PRO A 25 3.49 12.05 3.36
CA PRO A 25 3.26 13.45 3.03
C PRO A 25 4.06 13.89 1.79
N ASN A 26 5.09 13.16 1.43
CA ASN A 26 5.96 13.45 0.30
C ASN A 26 5.61 12.59 -0.90
N ILE A 27 5.39 13.23 -2.04
CA ILE A 27 5.19 12.57 -3.33
C ILE A 27 6.46 12.78 -4.16
N VAL A 28 7.05 11.69 -4.60
CA VAL A 28 8.23 11.74 -5.48
C VAL A 28 7.74 11.89 -6.92
N PRO A 29 8.17 12.92 -7.65
CA PRO A 29 7.77 13.11 -9.03
C PRO A 29 8.37 12.01 -9.93
N LYS A 30 7.67 11.66 -11.00
CA LYS A 30 8.09 10.59 -11.92
C LYS A 30 9.48 10.81 -12.52
N GLU A 31 9.89 12.06 -12.69
CA GLU A 31 11.19 12.44 -13.22
C GLU A 31 12.36 12.02 -12.32
N ALA A 32 12.09 11.85 -11.01
CA ALA A 32 13.09 11.38 -10.04
C ALA A 32 13.21 9.86 -9.99
N ILE A 33 12.30 9.13 -10.65
CA ILE A 33 12.26 7.68 -10.69
C ILE A 33 12.53 7.20 -12.11
N PRO A 34 13.77 6.82 -12.45
CA PRO A 34 14.14 6.42 -13.81
C PRO A 34 13.32 5.24 -14.35
N ASP A 35 13.09 4.24 -13.50
CA ASP A 35 12.30 3.05 -13.85
C ASP A 35 11.38 2.65 -12.68
N PRO A 36 10.08 2.97 -12.74
CA PRO A 36 9.13 2.60 -11.69
C PRO A 36 8.84 1.09 -11.61
N HIS A 37 9.27 0.31 -12.60
CA HIS A 37 9.13 -1.14 -12.63
C HIS A 37 10.40 -1.88 -12.17
N ASN A 38 11.32 -1.20 -11.50
CA ASN A 38 12.52 -1.80 -10.95
C ASN A 38 12.88 -1.17 -9.59
N LEU A 39 11.93 -1.13 -8.68
CA LEU A 39 12.09 -0.59 -7.34
C LEU A 39 11.95 -1.72 -6.32
N ALA A 40 12.92 -1.84 -5.43
CA ALA A 40 12.81 -2.73 -4.29
C ALA A 40 11.84 -2.13 -3.25
N LEU A 41 11.06 -3.00 -2.62
CA LEU A 41 10.17 -2.61 -1.55
C LEU A 41 10.25 -3.60 -0.39
N ARG A 42 10.15 -3.08 0.83
CA ARG A 42 10.25 -3.87 2.06
C ARG A 42 9.24 -3.36 3.09
N THR A 43 8.71 -4.31 3.85
CA THR A 43 7.88 -4.00 5.03
C THR A 43 8.49 -4.65 6.25
N PHE A 44 8.66 -3.86 7.30
CA PHE A 44 9.15 -4.31 8.60
C PHE A 44 8.06 -4.14 9.65
N VAL A 45 7.96 -5.08 10.56
CA VAL A 45 7.15 -4.98 11.77
C VAL A 45 8.07 -5.12 12.97
N ASN A 46 8.13 -4.10 13.81
CA ASN A 46 9.04 -4.02 14.97
C ASN A 46 10.51 -4.31 14.59
N GLY A 47 10.93 -3.80 13.43
CA GLY A 47 12.29 -3.99 12.91
C GLY A 47 12.55 -5.33 12.22
N GLU A 48 11.58 -6.24 12.22
CA GLU A 48 11.68 -7.54 11.55
C GLU A 48 11.12 -7.46 10.10
N LEU A 49 11.92 -7.91 9.14
CA LEU A 49 11.49 -7.97 7.73
C LEU A 49 10.33 -8.97 7.56
N ARG A 50 9.19 -8.48 7.10
CA ARG A 50 7.97 -9.29 6.89
C ARG A 50 7.63 -9.47 5.42
N GLN A 51 7.87 -8.45 4.61
CA GLN A 51 7.63 -8.50 3.17
C GLN A 51 8.85 -7.94 2.46
N GLU A 52 9.20 -8.58 1.36
CA GLU A 52 10.19 -8.09 0.42
C GLU A 52 9.74 -8.40 -1.00
N GLY A 53 9.92 -7.46 -1.90
CA GLY A 53 9.53 -7.60 -3.29
C GLY A 53 10.11 -6.51 -4.17
N THR A 54 9.73 -6.54 -5.42
CA THR A 54 10.11 -5.53 -6.40
C THR A 54 8.91 -5.18 -7.27
N THR A 55 8.84 -3.94 -7.73
CA THR A 55 7.83 -3.52 -8.70
C THR A 55 7.97 -4.21 -10.06
N ALA A 56 9.11 -4.88 -10.32
CA ALA A 56 9.29 -5.71 -11.49
C ALA A 56 8.35 -6.93 -11.52
N ASP A 57 7.88 -7.36 -10.36
CA ASP A 57 6.98 -8.51 -10.21
C ASP A 57 5.48 -8.15 -10.32
N LEU A 58 5.16 -6.90 -10.63
CA LEU A 58 3.78 -6.49 -10.87
C LEU A 58 3.17 -7.32 -12.00
N ILE A 59 2.01 -7.94 -11.75
CA ILE A 59 1.26 -8.72 -12.76
C ILE A 59 0.85 -7.83 -13.92
N PHE A 60 0.38 -6.62 -13.61
CA PHE A 60 0.05 -5.59 -14.59
C PHE A 60 0.96 -4.38 -14.39
N SER A 61 1.50 -3.86 -15.49
CA SER A 61 2.34 -2.67 -15.44
C SER A 61 1.54 -1.44 -15.01
N ILE A 62 2.23 -0.43 -14.46
CA ILE A 62 1.60 0.84 -14.07
C ILE A 62 0.89 1.50 -15.26
N PRO A 63 1.49 1.61 -16.48
CA PRO A 63 0.77 2.14 -17.64
C PRO A 63 -0.49 1.34 -18.00
N TYR A 64 -0.43 0.01 -17.88
CA TYR A 64 -1.61 -0.84 -18.12
C TYR A 64 -2.73 -0.52 -17.12
N LEU A 65 -2.41 -0.40 -15.82
CA LEU A 65 -3.39 -0.09 -14.78
C LEU A 65 -4.04 1.28 -15.01
N ILE A 66 -3.26 2.28 -15.41
CA ILE A 66 -3.76 3.62 -15.75
C ILE A 66 -4.71 3.53 -16.94
N ALA A 67 -4.31 2.86 -18.01
CA ALA A 67 -5.13 2.71 -19.21
C ALA A 67 -6.45 1.97 -18.90
N TYR A 68 -6.36 0.87 -18.15
CA TYR A 68 -7.53 0.07 -17.76
C TYR A 68 -8.53 0.88 -16.92
N LEU A 69 -8.06 1.59 -15.90
CA LEU A 69 -8.94 2.37 -15.02
C LEU A 69 -9.53 3.58 -15.73
N SER A 70 -8.77 4.25 -16.58
CA SER A 70 -9.23 5.43 -17.32
C SER A 70 -10.22 5.10 -18.45
N ASP A 71 -10.34 3.83 -18.81
CA ASP A 71 -11.32 3.38 -19.81
C ASP A 71 -12.77 3.55 -19.31
N PHE A 72 -13.02 3.38 -18.02
CA PHE A 72 -14.37 3.47 -17.45
C PHE A 72 -14.55 4.55 -16.38
N MET A 73 -13.48 5.21 -15.92
CA MET A 73 -13.56 6.32 -14.97
C MET A 73 -12.60 7.44 -15.35
N THR A 74 -12.96 8.68 -15.03
CA THR A 74 -12.08 9.82 -15.22
C THR A 74 -11.08 9.92 -14.08
N LEU A 75 -9.79 9.74 -14.36
CA LEU A 75 -8.72 9.97 -13.41
C LEU A 75 -8.43 11.48 -13.30
N GLN A 76 -8.28 11.97 -12.09
CA GLN A 76 -8.04 13.38 -11.79
C GLN A 76 -6.73 13.56 -11.03
N PRO A 77 -6.13 14.76 -11.07
CA PRO A 77 -4.98 15.08 -10.23
C PRO A 77 -5.29 14.81 -8.75
N GLY A 78 -4.43 14.08 -8.08
CA GLY A 78 -4.62 13.66 -6.69
C GLY A 78 -5.19 12.25 -6.52
N ASP A 79 -5.71 11.62 -7.58
CA ASP A 79 -6.13 10.23 -7.53
C ASP A 79 -4.93 9.30 -7.30
N MET A 80 -5.17 8.24 -6.51
CA MET A 80 -4.16 7.27 -6.16
C MET A 80 -4.58 5.86 -6.57
N ILE A 81 -3.65 5.15 -7.18
CA ILE A 81 -3.84 3.77 -7.60
C ILE A 81 -3.02 2.86 -6.68
N ALA A 82 -3.70 2.03 -5.89
CA ALA A 82 -3.06 1.00 -5.10
C ALA A 82 -2.71 -0.19 -6.00
N THR A 83 -1.43 -0.42 -6.21
CA THR A 83 -0.91 -1.43 -7.14
C THR A 83 -0.79 -2.83 -6.55
N GLY A 84 -1.12 -2.99 -5.27
CA GLY A 84 -1.02 -4.25 -4.56
C GLY A 84 0.20 -4.34 -3.64
N THR A 85 0.42 -5.53 -3.10
CA THR A 85 1.48 -5.81 -2.13
C THR A 85 2.15 -7.15 -2.44
N PRO A 86 3.45 -7.33 -2.14
CA PRO A 86 4.09 -8.63 -2.26
C PRO A 86 3.52 -9.62 -1.23
N LYS A 87 3.83 -10.91 -1.42
CA LYS A 87 3.48 -11.93 -0.43
C LYS A 87 4.19 -11.68 0.90
N GLY A 88 3.69 -12.31 1.97
CA GLY A 88 4.25 -12.17 3.31
C GLY A 88 3.38 -11.30 4.22
N LEU A 89 2.07 -11.31 4.00
CA LEU A 89 1.12 -10.67 4.92
C LEU A 89 1.32 -11.20 6.34
N SER A 90 1.36 -10.32 7.31
CA SER A 90 1.41 -10.66 8.72
C SER A 90 0.36 -9.88 9.49
N ASP A 91 -0.20 -10.52 10.52
CA ASP A 91 -1.06 -9.83 11.46
C ASP A 91 -0.23 -8.86 12.29
N VAL A 92 -0.84 -7.74 12.64
CA VAL A 92 -0.28 -6.72 13.52
C VAL A 92 -1.23 -6.47 14.69
N VAL A 93 -0.70 -6.03 15.80
CA VAL A 93 -1.46 -5.73 17.01
C VAL A 93 -1.19 -4.27 17.47
N PRO A 94 -2.08 -3.68 18.28
CA PRO A 94 -1.83 -2.36 18.85
C PRO A 94 -0.47 -2.32 19.57
N GLY A 95 0.32 -1.28 19.30
CA GLY A 95 1.68 -1.10 19.81
C GLY A 95 2.77 -1.45 18.79
N ASP A 96 2.45 -2.21 17.75
CA ASP A 96 3.42 -2.53 16.70
C ASP A 96 3.80 -1.29 15.90
N GLU A 97 5.06 -1.24 15.50
CA GLU A 97 5.58 -0.29 14.51
C GLU A 97 5.68 -0.97 13.15
N VAL A 98 5.03 -0.38 12.16
CA VAL A 98 5.08 -0.84 10.76
C VAL A 98 5.85 0.17 9.93
N VAL A 99 6.89 -0.30 9.26
CA VAL A 99 7.73 0.50 8.38
C VAL A 99 7.62 -0.04 6.97
N VAL A 100 7.33 0.83 6.01
CA VAL A 100 7.34 0.52 4.58
C VAL A 100 8.42 1.34 3.91
N GLU A 101 9.29 0.66 3.17
CA GLU A 101 10.35 1.28 2.39
C GLU A 101 10.17 0.96 0.91
N VAL A 102 10.30 1.97 0.07
CA VAL A 102 10.34 1.82 -1.39
C VAL A 102 11.56 2.55 -1.90
N GLU A 103 12.43 1.83 -2.60
CA GLU A 103 13.67 2.35 -3.16
C GLU A 103 13.41 3.61 -4.01
N GLY A 104 14.20 4.66 -3.78
CA GLY A 104 14.07 5.93 -4.50
C GLY A 104 12.85 6.76 -4.15
N VAL A 105 11.88 6.20 -3.43
CA VAL A 105 10.64 6.90 -3.01
C VAL A 105 10.73 7.35 -1.57
N GLY A 106 11.07 6.46 -0.65
CA GLY A 106 11.23 6.81 0.75
C GLY A 106 10.77 5.74 1.73
N ARG A 107 10.59 6.19 2.96
CA ARG A 107 10.27 5.35 4.11
C ARG A 107 9.09 5.96 4.87
N LEU A 108 8.08 5.15 5.13
CA LEU A 108 6.91 5.52 5.91
C LEU A 108 6.85 4.69 7.19
N VAL A 109 6.74 5.35 8.32
CA VAL A 109 6.65 4.72 9.65
C VAL A 109 5.29 4.99 10.24
N ASN A 110 4.60 3.94 10.65
CA ASN A 110 3.31 4.04 11.33
C ASN A 110 3.29 3.17 12.58
N ARG A 111 2.56 3.61 13.58
CA ARG A 111 2.28 2.83 14.78
C ARG A 111 0.83 2.35 14.76
N ILE A 112 0.66 1.07 15.05
CA ILE A 112 -0.68 0.48 15.18
C ILE A 112 -1.26 0.88 16.53
N VAL A 113 -2.48 1.38 16.51
CA VAL A 113 -3.23 1.75 17.73
C VAL A 113 -4.58 1.03 17.75
N SER A 114 -5.18 0.89 18.93
CA SER A 114 -6.55 0.37 18.98
C SER A 114 -7.54 1.44 18.49
N GLU A 115 -8.68 1.02 17.96
CA GLU A 115 -9.74 1.94 17.52
C GLU A 115 -10.21 2.87 18.65
N GLU A 116 -10.24 2.37 19.87
CA GLU A 116 -10.60 3.14 21.05
C GLU A 116 -9.60 4.25 21.38
N THR A 117 -8.31 4.02 21.11
CA THR A 117 -7.24 4.98 21.35
C THR A 117 -7.12 6.00 20.20
N ALA A 118 -7.55 5.65 18.99
CA ALA A 118 -7.49 6.49 17.81
C ALA A 118 -8.58 7.57 17.76
N LYS A 119 -9.59 7.45 18.61
CA LYS A 119 -10.67 8.45 18.80
C LYS A 119 -10.26 9.47 19.90
#